data_5cf105e626ebff11f5fdb6b7c0e8487c
#
_entry.id   5cf105e626ebff11f5fdb6b7c0e8487c
#
_cell.length_a   1.000
_cell.length_b   1.000
_cell.length_c   1.000
_cell.angle_alpha   90.00
_cell.angle_beta   90.00
_cell.angle_gamma   90.00
#
_symmetry.space_group_name_H-M   'P 1'
#
loop_
_entity.id
_entity.type
_entity.pdbx_description
1 polymer ?
#
loop_
_entity_poly.entity_id
_entity_poly.type
_entity_poly.pdbx_seq_one_letter_code
_entity_poly.pdbx_strand_id
1 'polypeptide(L)'
;VFMLAATEHVSEALKAINLPEGRPSRPVFRIMIAGGGQVSLRLARKLAQTPGRFHVKIIESNAQQCLGLSSVLPAEVLVLEGDATDEALLEEEGIEEVDLFLALTDDDEDNIMSSLLAKRMGARRVLSLINRRAYADLMHGTQIDIALSPAQAMLGEFLAYVRRGDV
;
A
#
# COMPACT_ATOMS: atom_id res chain seq x y z
N VAL A 1 20.83 -2.97 3.23
CA VAL A 1 20.29 -1.76 2.57
C VAL A 1 18.85 -1.97 2.14
N PHE A 2 18.51 -3.07 1.44
CA PHE A 2 17.13 -3.38 1.02
C PHE A 2 16.14 -3.60 2.18
N MET A 3 16.61 -4.09 3.32
CA MET A 3 15.74 -4.31 4.49
C MET A 3 15.29 -3.00 5.17
N LEU A 4 16.13 -1.97 5.14
CA LEU A 4 15.78 -0.65 5.70
C LEU A 4 14.71 0.04 4.84
N ALA A 5 14.87 0.07 3.52
CA ALA A 5 13.90 0.66 2.60
C ALA A 5 12.49 0.04 2.74
N ALA A 6 12.41 -1.29 2.87
CA ALA A 6 11.12 -1.96 3.07
C ALA A 6 10.44 -1.61 4.41
N THR A 7 11.21 -1.35 5.47
CA THR A 7 10.67 -0.94 6.77
C THR A 7 10.13 0.50 6.73
N GLU A 8 10.78 1.37 5.96
CA GLU A 8 10.36 2.76 5.75
C GLU A 8 9.04 2.83 5.00
N HIS A 9 8.88 2.08 3.92
CA HIS A 9 7.63 2.02 3.16
C HIS A 9 6.46 1.54 4.02
N VAL A 10 6.69 0.58 4.91
CA VAL A 10 5.67 0.14 5.87
C VAL A 10 5.32 1.28 6.83
N SER A 11 6.31 2.02 7.33
CA SER A 11 6.09 3.17 8.21
C SER A 11 5.28 4.27 7.53
N GLU A 12 5.59 4.60 6.28
CA GLU A 12 4.85 5.61 5.51
C GLU A 12 3.42 5.16 5.21
N ALA A 13 3.22 3.89 4.83
CA ALA A 13 1.89 3.34 4.63
C ALA A 13 1.06 3.37 5.93
N LEU A 14 1.66 3.06 7.07
CA LEU A 14 1.00 3.16 8.38
C LEU A 14 0.68 4.60 8.76
N LYS A 15 1.54 5.57 8.44
CA LYS A 15 1.24 7.00 8.62
C LYS A 15 0.07 7.43 7.75
N ALA A 16 0.02 6.99 6.49
CA ALA A 16 -1.09 7.28 5.58
C ALA A 16 -2.44 6.76 6.13
N ILE A 17 -2.43 5.62 6.84
CA ILE A 17 -3.61 5.07 7.51
C ILE A 17 -4.07 5.97 8.68
N ASN A 18 -3.13 6.61 9.37
CA ASN A 18 -3.37 7.37 10.59
C ASN A 18 -3.39 8.90 10.38
N LEU A 19 -3.22 9.40 9.15
CA LEU A 19 -3.20 10.84 8.88
C LEU A 19 -4.53 11.50 9.25
N PRO A 20 -4.53 12.51 10.15
CA PRO A 20 -5.68 13.36 10.37
C PRO A 20 -5.79 14.35 9.21
N GLU A 21 -6.64 14.08 8.25
CA GLU A 21 -7.11 15.13 7.37
C GLU A 21 -8.21 15.90 8.11
N GLY A 22 -8.18 17.24 8.03
CA GLY A 22 -9.01 18.19 8.77
C GLY A 22 -10.53 18.13 8.53
N ARG A 23 -11.06 16.95 8.29
CA ARG A 23 -12.47 16.57 8.41
C ARG A 23 -12.52 15.26 9.20
N PRO A 24 -13.59 14.96 9.94
CA PRO A 24 -13.76 13.68 10.59
C PRO A 24 -13.79 12.58 9.52
N SER A 25 -12.62 12.10 9.15
CA SER A 25 -12.48 11.03 8.17
C SER A 25 -12.92 9.74 8.85
N ARG A 26 -13.82 9.01 8.19
CA ARG A 26 -14.19 7.66 8.57
C ARG A 26 -12.90 6.84 8.76
N PRO A 27 -12.72 6.15 9.88
CA PRO A 27 -11.50 5.38 10.12
C PRO A 27 -11.30 4.31 9.03
N VAL A 28 -10.04 4.08 8.67
CA VAL A 28 -9.67 3.01 7.75
C VAL A 28 -9.94 1.67 8.43
N PHE A 29 -10.70 0.82 7.77
CA PHE A 29 -11.02 -0.52 8.22
C PHE A 29 -10.71 -1.57 7.16
N ARG A 30 -11.14 -1.35 5.90
CA ARG A 30 -10.94 -2.26 4.77
C ARG A 30 -9.75 -1.81 3.94
N ILE A 31 -8.74 -2.67 3.86
CA ILE A 31 -7.49 -2.43 3.15
C ILE A 31 -7.32 -3.48 2.07
N MET A 32 -7.03 -3.03 0.85
CA MET A 32 -6.68 -3.90 -0.28
C MET A 32 -5.26 -3.56 -0.73
N ILE A 33 -4.43 -4.57 -0.87
CA ILE A 33 -3.02 -4.45 -1.26
C ILE A 33 -2.82 -5.16 -2.60
N ALA A 34 -2.30 -4.46 -3.59
CA ALA A 34 -1.84 -5.03 -4.85
C ALA A 34 -0.35 -5.35 -4.77
N GLY A 35 -0.01 -6.60 -4.99
CA GLY A 35 1.35 -7.13 -4.88
C GLY A 35 1.63 -7.85 -3.56
N GLY A 36 2.25 -8.99 -3.65
CA GLY A 36 2.54 -9.90 -2.53
C GLY A 36 4.02 -9.98 -2.14
N GLY A 37 4.80 -8.93 -2.41
CA GLY A 37 6.22 -8.87 -2.07
C GLY A 37 6.49 -8.64 -0.58
N GLN A 38 7.76 -8.38 -0.25
CA GLN A 38 8.20 -8.23 1.15
C GLN A 38 7.56 -7.03 1.86
N VAL A 39 7.32 -5.93 1.15
CA VAL A 39 6.65 -4.76 1.73
C VAL A 39 5.23 -5.11 2.16
N SER A 40 4.48 -5.77 1.27
CA SER A 40 3.11 -6.23 1.54
C SER A 40 3.05 -7.21 2.69
N LEU A 41 3.96 -8.18 2.74
CA LEU A 41 4.05 -9.17 3.81
C LEU A 41 4.27 -8.49 5.17
N ARG A 42 5.22 -7.56 5.25
CA ARG A 42 5.52 -6.84 6.51
C ARG A 42 4.38 -5.95 6.95
N LEU A 43 3.76 -5.24 6.00
CA LEU A 43 2.61 -4.40 6.26
C LEU A 43 1.43 -5.23 6.77
N ALA A 44 1.09 -6.30 6.09
CA ALA A 44 -0.01 -7.19 6.49
C ALA A 44 0.21 -7.79 7.88
N ARG A 45 1.43 -8.24 8.19
CA ARG A 45 1.78 -8.71 9.53
C ARG A 45 1.60 -7.63 10.59
N LYS A 46 2.01 -6.40 10.28
CA LYS A 46 1.88 -5.27 11.21
C LYS A 46 0.41 -4.92 11.45
N LEU A 47 -0.39 -4.89 10.41
CA LEU A 47 -1.83 -4.64 10.52
C LEU A 47 -2.55 -5.74 11.30
N ALA A 48 -2.15 -6.99 11.12
CA ALA A 48 -2.73 -8.14 11.82
C ALA A 48 -2.38 -8.22 13.31
N GLN A 49 -1.44 -7.40 13.81
CA GLN A 49 -1.10 -7.34 15.24
C GLN A 49 -2.24 -6.80 16.11
N THR A 50 -3.22 -6.11 15.51
CA THR A 50 -4.41 -5.62 16.21
C THR A 50 -5.62 -6.38 15.67
N PRO A 51 -6.00 -7.52 16.27
CA PRO A 51 -7.11 -8.34 15.81
C PRO A 51 -8.42 -7.54 15.73
N GLY A 52 -9.18 -7.75 14.66
CA GLY A 52 -10.47 -7.09 14.45
C GLY A 52 -10.40 -5.61 14.05
N ARG A 53 -9.22 -5.00 13.99
CA ARG A 53 -9.07 -3.58 13.63
C ARG A 53 -9.08 -3.34 12.13
N PHE A 54 -8.49 -4.26 11.35
CA PHE A 54 -8.36 -4.14 9.90
C PHE A 54 -8.82 -5.40 9.20
N HIS A 55 -9.49 -5.21 8.06
CA HIS A 55 -9.79 -6.24 7.07
C HIS A 55 -8.81 -6.11 5.93
N VAL A 56 -7.89 -7.04 5.78
CA VAL A 56 -6.81 -6.97 4.79
C VAL A 56 -6.99 -8.02 3.71
N LYS A 57 -6.99 -7.60 2.46
CA LYS A 57 -6.92 -8.45 1.27
C LYS A 57 -5.64 -8.13 0.50
N ILE A 58 -4.93 -9.16 0.04
CA ILE A 58 -3.77 -9.03 -0.84
C ILE A 58 -4.11 -9.69 -2.17
N ILE A 59 -3.94 -8.97 -3.26
CA ILE A 59 -4.04 -9.49 -4.64
C ILE A 59 -2.62 -9.67 -5.17
N GLU A 60 -2.28 -10.90 -5.54
CA GLU A 60 -0.97 -11.28 -6.08
C GLU A 60 -1.14 -12.15 -7.31
N SER A 61 -0.45 -11.81 -8.39
CA SER A 61 -0.56 -12.55 -9.67
C SER A 61 0.21 -13.86 -9.70
N ASN A 62 1.21 -14.02 -8.85
CA ASN A 62 2.04 -15.22 -8.81
C ASN A 62 1.49 -16.24 -7.81
N ALA A 63 1.04 -17.40 -8.31
CA ALA A 63 0.46 -18.47 -7.49
C ALA A 63 1.39 -18.99 -6.39
N GLN A 64 2.68 -19.11 -6.67
CA GLN A 64 3.69 -19.54 -5.69
C GLN A 64 3.84 -18.52 -4.56
N GLN A 65 3.82 -17.24 -4.88
CA GLN A 65 3.84 -16.16 -3.90
C GLN A 65 2.58 -16.15 -3.04
N CYS A 66 1.41 -16.38 -3.64
CA CYS A 66 0.14 -16.52 -2.90
C CYS A 66 0.22 -17.65 -1.86
N LEU A 67 0.73 -18.81 -2.24
CA LEU A 67 0.93 -19.94 -1.32
C LEU A 67 1.90 -19.59 -0.19
N GLY A 68 3.01 -18.94 -0.52
CA GLY A 68 3.99 -18.49 0.47
C GLY A 68 3.39 -17.51 1.48
N LEU A 69 2.64 -16.53 1.02
CA LEU A 69 1.96 -15.56 1.88
C LEU A 69 0.91 -16.23 2.78
N SER A 70 0.09 -17.10 2.21
CA SER A 70 -0.97 -17.81 2.96
C SER A 70 -0.41 -18.71 4.05
N SER A 71 0.82 -19.23 3.87
CA SER A 71 1.47 -20.08 4.87
C SER A 71 2.02 -19.32 6.08
N VAL A 72 2.29 -18.03 5.95
CA VAL A 72 2.97 -17.23 6.99
C VAL A 72 2.13 -16.09 7.55
N LEU A 73 1.03 -15.74 6.88
CA LEU A 73 0.09 -14.72 7.36
C LEU A 73 -1.04 -15.35 8.18
N PRO A 74 -1.60 -14.61 9.15
CA PRO A 74 -2.80 -15.03 9.86
C PRO A 74 -3.99 -15.27 8.92
N ALA A 75 -4.90 -16.17 9.30
CA ALA A 75 -6.08 -16.53 8.50
C ALA A 75 -7.02 -15.34 8.21
N GLU A 76 -6.94 -14.29 9.00
CA GLU A 76 -7.73 -13.06 8.82
C GLU A 76 -7.26 -12.23 7.62
N VAL A 77 -6.02 -12.43 7.16
CA VAL A 77 -5.51 -11.80 5.95
C VAL A 77 -5.84 -12.67 4.75
N LEU A 78 -6.67 -12.16 3.86
CA LEU A 78 -7.10 -12.88 2.67
C LEU A 78 -6.05 -12.68 1.55
N VAL A 79 -5.54 -13.77 1.02
CA VAL A 79 -4.62 -13.73 -0.14
C VAL A 79 -5.36 -14.27 -1.36
N LEU A 80 -5.44 -13.46 -2.40
CA LEU A 80 -6.16 -13.73 -3.64
C LEU A 80 -5.17 -13.80 -4.80
N GLU A 81 -5.25 -14.87 -5.58
CA GLU A 81 -4.51 -14.95 -6.83
C GLU A 81 -5.23 -14.17 -7.94
N GLY A 82 -4.57 -13.20 -8.54
CA GLY A 82 -5.14 -12.42 -9.62
C GLY A 82 -4.34 -11.17 -9.98
N ASP A 83 -4.83 -10.46 -10.97
CA ASP A 83 -4.26 -9.20 -11.45
C ASP A 83 -5.06 -8.02 -10.85
N ALA A 84 -4.36 -7.12 -10.17
CA ALA A 84 -4.97 -5.93 -9.57
C ALA A 84 -5.39 -4.86 -10.61
N THR A 85 -5.14 -5.08 -11.88
CA THR A 85 -5.67 -4.28 -12.99
C THR A 85 -6.92 -4.91 -13.66
N ASP A 86 -7.40 -6.03 -13.15
CA ASP A 86 -8.64 -6.67 -13.62
C ASP A 86 -9.85 -6.04 -12.92
N GLU A 87 -10.65 -5.30 -13.69
CA GLU A 87 -11.87 -4.63 -13.18
C GLU A 87 -12.86 -5.63 -12.59
N ALA A 88 -13.05 -6.79 -13.22
CA ALA A 88 -14.01 -7.80 -12.74
C ALA A 88 -13.58 -8.36 -11.38
N LEU A 89 -12.30 -8.63 -11.18
CA LEU A 89 -11.76 -9.08 -9.89
C LEU A 89 -11.95 -8.01 -8.82
N LEU A 90 -11.61 -6.76 -9.11
CA LEU A 90 -11.77 -5.67 -8.16
C LEU A 90 -13.24 -5.45 -7.76
N GLU A 91 -14.16 -5.53 -8.71
CA GLU A 91 -15.61 -5.44 -8.46
C GLU A 91 -16.09 -6.60 -7.57
N GLU A 92 -15.73 -7.84 -7.91
CA GLU A 92 -16.07 -9.04 -7.14
C GLU A 92 -15.58 -8.95 -5.69
N GLU A 93 -14.40 -8.38 -5.50
CA GLU A 93 -13.77 -8.22 -4.18
C GLU A 93 -14.20 -6.95 -3.42
N GLY A 94 -15.15 -6.21 -3.96
CA GLY A 94 -15.79 -5.08 -3.28
C GLY A 94 -14.92 -3.82 -3.19
N ILE A 95 -14.23 -3.48 -4.28
CA ILE A 95 -13.33 -2.30 -4.33
C ILE A 95 -14.03 -1.00 -3.89
N GLU A 96 -15.31 -0.84 -4.16
CA GLU A 96 -16.11 0.33 -3.78
C GLU A 96 -16.24 0.52 -2.26
N GLU A 97 -16.05 -0.54 -1.48
CA GLU A 97 -16.09 -0.51 -0.02
C GLU A 97 -14.69 -0.40 0.61
N VAL A 98 -13.65 -0.39 -0.20
CA VAL A 98 -12.26 -0.31 0.28
C VAL A 98 -11.95 1.09 0.78
N ASP A 99 -11.50 1.18 2.01
CA ASP A 99 -11.11 2.45 2.63
C ASP A 99 -9.72 2.91 2.15
N LEU A 100 -8.80 1.95 1.94
CA LEU A 100 -7.44 2.22 1.47
C LEU A 100 -6.97 1.12 0.52
N PHE A 101 -6.62 1.51 -0.68
CA PHE A 101 -5.95 0.67 -1.67
C PHE A 101 -4.47 1.01 -1.74
N LEU A 102 -3.62 0.00 -1.68
CA LEU A 102 -2.16 0.13 -1.66
C LEU A 102 -1.57 -0.65 -2.84
N ALA A 103 -0.96 0.04 -3.80
CA ALA A 103 -0.23 -0.59 -4.90
C ALA A 103 1.25 -0.70 -4.55
N LEU A 104 1.70 -1.90 -4.20
CA LEU A 104 3.01 -2.19 -3.63
C LEU A 104 3.77 -3.26 -4.41
N THR A 105 3.55 -3.35 -5.73
CA THR A 105 4.36 -4.22 -6.59
C THR A 105 5.74 -3.61 -6.83
N ASP A 106 6.62 -4.33 -7.50
CA ASP A 106 7.93 -3.84 -7.94
C ASP A 106 7.89 -3.11 -9.29
N ASP A 107 6.73 -3.04 -9.93
CA ASP A 107 6.49 -2.37 -11.20
C ASP A 107 5.71 -1.06 -11.02
N ASP A 108 6.34 0.06 -11.41
CA ASP A 108 5.73 1.40 -11.23
C ASP A 108 4.49 1.58 -12.11
N GLU A 109 4.50 1.04 -13.32
CA GLU A 109 3.39 1.14 -14.26
C GLU A 109 2.17 0.38 -13.72
N ASP A 110 2.36 -0.83 -13.22
CA ASP A 110 1.30 -1.62 -12.60
C ASP A 110 0.75 -0.94 -11.34
N ASN A 111 1.62 -0.34 -10.53
CA ASN A 111 1.22 0.40 -9.34
C ASN A 111 0.36 1.62 -9.69
N ILE A 112 0.76 2.38 -10.70
CA ILE A 112 0.00 3.56 -11.17
C ILE A 112 -1.34 3.12 -11.75
N MET A 113 -1.35 2.14 -12.65
CA MET A 113 -2.55 1.69 -13.32
C MET A 113 -3.57 1.09 -12.35
N SER A 114 -3.14 0.21 -11.45
CA SER A 114 -4.04 -0.37 -10.45
C SER A 114 -4.58 0.68 -9.48
N SER A 115 -3.77 1.66 -9.09
CA SER A 115 -4.21 2.76 -8.21
C SER A 115 -5.25 3.65 -8.87
N LEU A 116 -5.03 4.05 -10.12
CA LEU A 116 -6.00 4.85 -10.88
C LEU A 116 -7.30 4.10 -11.10
N LEU A 117 -7.22 2.81 -11.43
CA LEU A 117 -8.37 1.95 -11.60
C LEU A 117 -9.16 1.79 -10.32
N ALA A 118 -8.50 1.47 -9.22
CA ALA A 118 -9.13 1.35 -7.90
C ALA A 118 -9.84 2.64 -7.47
N LYS A 119 -9.22 3.79 -7.70
CA LYS A 119 -9.83 5.10 -7.39
C LYS A 119 -11.08 5.35 -8.23
N ARG A 120 -11.01 5.09 -9.53
CA ARG A 120 -12.15 5.22 -10.44
C ARG A 120 -13.31 4.31 -10.05
N MET A 121 -13.01 3.10 -9.57
CA MET A 121 -14.02 2.11 -9.17
C MET A 121 -14.59 2.33 -7.76
N GLY A 122 -14.13 3.34 -7.03
CA GLY A 122 -14.73 3.76 -5.77
C GLY A 122 -13.92 3.54 -4.50
N ALA A 123 -12.67 3.09 -4.59
CA ALA A 123 -11.78 3.07 -3.42
C ALA A 123 -11.65 4.48 -2.84
N ARG A 124 -11.82 4.61 -1.54
CA ARG A 124 -11.87 5.93 -0.89
C ARG A 124 -10.54 6.67 -0.98
N ARG A 125 -9.45 5.96 -0.74
CA ARG A 125 -8.07 6.48 -0.83
C ARG A 125 -7.19 5.47 -1.53
N VAL A 126 -6.23 5.95 -2.31
CA VAL A 126 -5.24 5.11 -2.97
C VAL A 126 -3.83 5.63 -2.71
N LEU A 127 -2.93 4.71 -2.44
CA LEU A 127 -1.51 4.96 -2.28
C LEU A 127 -0.74 4.10 -3.27
N SER A 128 0.17 4.70 -4.00
CA SER A 128 1.01 4.02 -4.98
C SER A 128 2.48 4.12 -4.60
N LEU A 129 3.18 3.00 -4.60
CA LEU A 129 4.64 2.97 -4.52
C LEU A 129 5.21 3.27 -5.91
N ILE A 130 6.03 4.30 -6.02
CA ILE A 130 6.64 4.72 -7.27
C ILE A 130 8.14 4.87 -7.05
N ASN A 131 8.94 4.04 -7.74
CA ASN A 131 10.40 4.04 -7.62
C ASN A 131 11.06 5.09 -8.51
N ARG A 132 10.48 5.39 -9.68
CA ARG A 132 11.02 6.37 -10.61
C ARG A 132 10.53 7.76 -10.25
N ARG A 133 11.45 8.65 -9.88
CA ARG A 133 11.12 10.04 -9.50
C ARG A 133 10.32 10.78 -10.57
N ALA A 134 10.67 10.58 -11.86
CA ALA A 134 9.92 11.20 -12.96
C ALA A 134 8.45 10.81 -12.98
N TYR A 135 8.12 9.56 -12.62
CA TYR A 135 6.72 9.09 -12.53
C TYR A 135 6.02 9.66 -11.29
N ALA A 136 6.72 9.74 -10.17
CA ALA A 136 6.19 10.36 -8.96
C ALA A 136 5.82 11.85 -9.21
N ASP A 137 6.69 12.57 -9.90
CA ASP A 137 6.45 13.98 -10.25
C ASP A 137 5.23 14.14 -11.19
N LEU A 138 5.01 13.20 -12.12
CA LEU A 138 3.84 13.19 -12.99
C LEU A 138 2.53 12.90 -12.24
N MET A 139 2.59 12.20 -11.12
CA MET A 139 1.41 11.81 -10.35
C MET A 139 0.93 12.91 -9.39
N HIS A 140 1.69 13.98 -9.19
CA HIS A 140 1.25 15.14 -8.42
C HIS A 140 0.00 15.77 -9.05
N GLY A 141 -1.07 15.91 -8.28
CA GLY A 141 -2.33 16.46 -8.73
C GLY A 141 -3.25 15.51 -9.50
N THR A 142 -2.89 14.21 -9.56
CA THR A 142 -3.76 13.16 -10.11
C THR A 142 -4.73 12.61 -9.07
N GLN A 143 -5.49 11.58 -9.44
CA GLN A 143 -6.42 10.88 -8.54
C GLN A 143 -5.72 9.97 -7.51
N ILE A 144 -4.39 9.82 -7.57
CA ILE A 144 -3.60 9.11 -6.57
C ILE A 144 -3.42 10.03 -5.37
N ASP A 145 -3.95 9.63 -4.23
CA ASP A 145 -3.94 10.45 -3.01
C ASP A 145 -2.53 10.60 -2.44
N ILE A 146 -1.72 9.56 -2.54
CA ILE A 146 -0.34 9.55 -2.06
C ILE A 146 0.54 8.75 -3.03
N ALA A 147 1.63 9.37 -3.51
CA ALA A 147 2.69 8.70 -4.25
C ALA A 147 3.94 8.62 -3.35
N LEU A 148 4.38 7.41 -3.04
CA LEU A 148 5.59 7.18 -2.25
C LEU A 148 6.75 6.84 -3.17
N SER A 149 7.87 7.53 -2.99
CA SER A 149 9.13 7.20 -3.64
C SER A 149 10.13 6.73 -2.60
N PRO A 150 10.87 5.63 -2.85
CA PRO A 150 11.96 5.21 -1.96
C PRO A 150 12.99 6.31 -1.71
N ALA A 151 13.29 7.13 -2.72
CA ALA A 151 14.21 8.25 -2.59
C ALA A 151 13.66 9.35 -1.66
N GLN A 152 12.37 9.60 -1.64
CA GLN A 152 11.75 10.57 -0.73
C GLN A 152 11.68 10.03 0.71
N ALA A 153 11.44 8.73 0.88
CA ALA A 153 11.50 8.08 2.18
C ALA A 153 12.92 8.19 2.78
N MET A 154 13.97 7.89 2.00
CA MET A 154 15.36 8.02 2.43
C MET A 154 15.75 9.47 2.77
N LEU A 155 15.29 10.44 2.02
CA LEU A 155 15.57 11.87 2.29
C LEU A 155 14.91 12.33 3.60
N GLY A 156 13.69 11.91 3.85
CA GLY A 156 12.96 12.20 5.09
C GLY A 156 13.66 11.64 6.33
N GLU A 157 14.18 10.42 6.26
CA GLU A 157 14.97 9.82 7.34
C GLU A 157 16.32 10.52 7.53
N PHE A 158 17.00 10.84 6.44
CA PHE A 158 18.26 11.57 6.52
C PHE A 158 18.10 12.91 7.21
N LEU A 159 17.04 13.66 6.86
CA LEU A 159 16.71 14.92 7.51
C LEU A 159 16.30 14.74 8.98
N ALA A 160 15.58 13.67 9.31
CA ALA A 160 15.24 13.34 10.68
C ALA A 160 16.48 12.96 11.52
N TYR A 161 17.46 12.29 10.89
CA TYR A 161 18.72 11.93 11.52
C TYR A 161 19.59 13.16 11.78
N VAL A 162 19.70 14.06 10.80
CA VAL A 162 20.43 15.33 10.95
C VAL A 162 19.83 16.21 12.04
N ARG A 163 18.49 16.27 12.14
CA ARG A 163 17.80 17.04 13.19
C ARG A 163 17.98 16.45 14.59
N ARG A 164 18.24 15.16 14.72
CA ARG A 164 18.55 14.50 16.02
C ARG A 164 20.00 14.69 16.45
N GLY A 165 20.88 15.07 15.54
CA GLY A 165 22.31 15.34 15.82
C GLY A 165 22.62 16.76 16.26
N ASP A 166 21.65 17.66 16.23
CA ASP A 166 21.77 19.08 16.61
C ASP A 166 21.25 19.38 18.03
N VAL A 167 21.43 18.43 18.97
CA VAL A 167 21.16 18.68 20.38
C VAL A 167 22.40 18.40 21.20
#